data_bef529f7f64c6a816f205ff273d31987
#
_entry.id   bef529f7f64c6a816f205ff273d31987
#
_cell.length_a   1.000
_cell.length_b   1.000
_cell.length_c   1.000
_cell.angle_alpha   90.00
_cell.angle_beta   90.00
_cell.angle_gamma   90.00
#
_symmetry.space_group_name_H-M   'P 1'
#
loop_
_entity.id
_entity.type
_entity.pdbx_description
1 polymer ?
#
loop_
_entity_poly.entity_id
_entity_poly.type
_entity_poly.pdbx_seq_one_letter_code
_entity_poly.pdbx_strand_id
1 'polypeptide(L)'
;DQSGQLIEHIESQRMFIGVPAPDVVSTQLAYKDPATLQKAVTQWLEKYDRVIVDTSPLLNINKGNIPAQSVASACDGALLVVAYGETSIHHLAQAKKLLEAKSISMMGCVMNMKQHPSFAQELVRQVNRMKFIPQKVRDNLANRLHRNEFLNLPM
;
A
#
# COMPACT_ATOMS: atom_id res chain seq x y z
N ASP A 1 -5.38 8.68 25.64
CA ASP A 1 -3.91 8.62 25.80
C ASP A 1 -3.44 7.22 25.42
N GLN A 2 -2.95 7.05 24.19
CA GLN A 2 -2.48 5.74 23.67
C GLN A 2 -0.97 5.59 23.81
N SER A 3 -0.34 6.36 24.68
CA SER A 3 1.10 6.33 24.92
C SER A 3 1.65 4.97 25.41
N GLY A 4 0.79 4.03 25.76
CA GLY A 4 1.17 2.66 26.18
C GLY A 4 1.45 1.66 25.06
N GLN A 5 1.24 2.02 23.77
CA GLN A 5 1.43 1.12 22.62
C GLN A 5 2.59 1.56 21.71
N LEU A 6 3.52 2.33 22.22
CA LEU A 6 4.69 2.77 21.47
C LEU A 6 5.63 1.58 21.23
N ILE A 7 5.90 1.28 19.97
CA ILE A 7 6.92 0.32 19.55
C ILE A 7 8.20 1.09 19.27
N GLU A 8 9.18 0.96 20.17
CA GLU A 8 10.48 1.59 20.02
C GLU A 8 11.41 0.63 19.26
N HIS A 9 11.89 1.05 18.09
CA HIS A 9 12.87 0.29 17.30
C HIS A 9 14.29 0.74 17.68
N ILE A 10 14.95 -0.02 18.56
CA ILE A 10 16.25 0.31 19.17
C ILE A 10 17.46 0.07 18.23
N GLU A 11 17.29 -0.65 17.11
CA GLU A 11 18.41 -1.09 16.26
C GLU A 11 18.98 0.01 15.32
N SER A 12 18.29 1.10 15.10
CA SER A 12 18.84 2.25 14.39
C SER A 12 19.17 3.36 15.38
N GLN A 13 20.32 4.01 15.25
CA GLN A 13 20.68 5.22 16.02
C GLN A 13 19.67 6.38 15.84
N ARG A 14 18.60 6.16 15.11
CA ARG A 14 17.46 7.06 14.89
C ARG A 14 16.21 6.39 15.47
N MET A 15 15.66 7.01 16.49
CA MET A 15 14.48 6.55 17.18
C MET A 15 13.24 6.71 16.30
N PHE A 16 12.65 5.59 15.87
CA PHE A 16 11.32 5.57 15.26
C PHE A 16 10.32 5.10 16.32
N ILE A 17 9.28 5.87 16.53
CA ILE A 17 8.18 5.52 17.41
C ILE A 17 6.99 5.16 16.54
N GLY A 18 6.54 3.90 16.58
CA GLY A 18 5.37 3.44 15.86
C GLY A 18 4.15 3.38 16.78
N VAL A 19 3.03 3.91 16.32
CA VAL A 19 1.74 3.84 17.01
C VAL A 19 0.76 3.10 16.10
N PRO A 20 0.13 2.00 16.56
CA PRO A 20 -0.89 1.31 15.77
C PRO A 20 -2.14 2.18 15.59
N ALA A 21 -2.94 1.82 14.57
CA ALA A 21 -4.24 2.44 14.37
C ALA A 21 -5.12 2.27 15.63
N PRO A 22 -5.97 3.25 15.96
CA PRO A 22 -6.81 3.17 17.16
C PRO A 22 -7.81 2.02 17.05
N ASP A 23 -7.91 1.19 18.08
CA ASP A 23 -8.84 0.06 18.14
C ASP A 23 -10.27 0.50 18.47
N VAL A 24 -10.44 1.69 19.07
CA VAL A 24 -11.73 2.19 19.49
C VAL A 24 -12.49 2.78 18.30
N VAL A 25 -13.65 2.21 17.99
CA VAL A 25 -14.50 2.61 16.85
C VAL A 25 -14.84 4.12 16.85
N SER A 26 -15.09 4.71 18.02
CA SER A 26 -15.36 6.15 18.12
C SER A 26 -14.17 7.00 17.70
N THR A 27 -12.94 6.58 18.03
CA THR A 27 -11.71 7.26 17.63
C THR A 27 -11.46 7.10 16.13
N GLN A 28 -11.71 5.91 15.58
CA GLN A 28 -11.62 5.67 14.14
C GLN A 28 -12.62 6.55 13.37
N LEU A 29 -13.85 6.66 13.88
CA LEU A 29 -14.87 7.55 13.30
C LEU A 29 -14.47 9.01 13.36
N ALA A 30 -13.89 9.48 14.47
CA ALA A 30 -13.41 10.85 14.61
C ALA A 30 -12.30 11.18 13.61
N TYR A 31 -11.39 10.23 13.34
CA TYR A 31 -10.30 10.41 12.37
C TYR A 31 -10.72 10.27 10.90
N LYS A 32 -11.97 9.93 10.60
CA LYS A 32 -12.52 10.07 9.24
C LYS A 32 -12.72 11.53 8.84
N ASP A 33 -12.85 12.42 9.83
CA ASP A 33 -12.87 13.86 9.61
C ASP A 33 -11.42 14.39 9.48
N PRO A 34 -11.05 14.95 8.31
CA PRO A 34 -9.70 15.47 8.07
C PRO A 34 -9.30 16.55 9.08
N ALA A 35 -10.23 17.39 9.56
CA ALA A 35 -9.93 18.46 10.50
C ALA A 35 -9.51 17.92 11.87
N THR A 36 -10.16 16.86 12.33
CA THR A 36 -9.80 16.16 13.56
C THR A 36 -8.43 15.50 13.46
N LEU A 37 -8.15 14.85 12.32
CA LEU A 37 -6.85 14.24 12.09
C LEU A 37 -5.75 15.28 11.95
N GLN A 38 -6.00 16.41 11.30
CA GLN A 38 -5.04 17.49 11.18
C GLN A 38 -4.62 18.07 12.54
N LYS A 39 -5.58 18.22 13.47
CA LYS A 39 -5.26 18.63 14.86
C LYS A 39 -4.34 17.61 15.54
N ALA A 40 -4.61 16.31 15.36
CA ALA A 40 -3.77 15.26 15.93
C ALA A 40 -2.35 15.29 15.32
N VAL A 41 -2.22 15.44 14.00
CA VAL A 41 -0.92 15.57 13.31
C VAL A 41 -0.16 16.79 13.83
N THR A 42 -0.81 17.93 14.01
CA THR A 42 -0.19 19.13 14.57
C THR A 42 0.36 18.88 15.97
N GLN A 43 -0.42 18.21 16.84
CA GLN A 43 0.05 17.85 18.19
C GLN A 43 1.23 16.87 18.18
N TRP A 44 1.28 15.95 17.21
CA TRP A 44 2.41 15.05 17.07
C TRP A 44 3.66 15.78 16.59
N LEU A 45 3.54 16.74 15.70
CA LEU A 45 4.65 17.58 15.21
C LEU A 45 5.23 18.51 16.28
N GLU A 46 4.53 18.75 17.40
CA GLU A 46 5.13 19.43 18.56
C GLU A 46 6.20 18.58 19.26
N LYS A 47 6.15 17.25 19.08
CA LYS A 47 7.03 16.28 19.74
C LYS A 47 8.00 15.58 18.79
N TYR A 48 7.67 15.52 17.51
CA TYR A 48 8.40 14.76 16.50
C TYR A 48 8.71 15.62 15.28
N ASP A 49 9.90 15.49 14.74
CA ASP A 49 10.33 16.23 13.53
C ASP A 49 9.54 15.83 12.29
N ARG A 50 9.06 14.59 12.24
CA ARG A 50 8.30 14.04 11.10
C ARG A 50 7.24 13.04 11.58
N VAL A 51 6.09 13.10 10.94
CA VAL A 51 5.01 12.14 11.12
C VAL A 51 4.76 11.43 9.80
N ILE A 52 4.83 10.11 9.80
CA ILE A 52 4.51 9.26 8.64
C ILE A 52 3.27 8.46 9.01
N VAL A 53 2.22 8.60 8.22
CA VAL A 53 0.96 7.88 8.44
C VAL A 53 0.80 6.81 7.36
N ASP A 54 0.85 5.54 7.76
CA ASP A 54 0.47 4.41 6.90
C ASP A 54 -1.05 4.32 6.79
N THR A 55 -1.55 4.08 5.59
CA THR A 55 -2.99 4.13 5.30
C THR A 55 -3.50 2.83 4.69
N SER A 56 -4.80 2.62 4.77
CA SER A 56 -5.47 1.61 3.95
C SER A 56 -5.34 1.92 2.44
N PRO A 57 -5.53 0.93 1.55
CA PRO A 57 -5.48 1.15 0.11
C PRO A 57 -6.45 2.24 -0.35
N LEU A 58 -5.95 3.15 -1.20
CA LEU A 58 -6.69 4.35 -1.62
C LEU A 58 -8.02 4.03 -2.35
N LEU A 59 -8.03 2.99 -3.19
CA LEU A 59 -9.19 2.61 -4.01
C LEU A 59 -10.11 1.58 -3.34
N ASN A 60 -9.64 0.87 -2.31
CA ASN A 60 -10.40 -0.12 -1.58
C ASN A 60 -10.93 0.46 -0.26
N ILE A 61 -12.02 1.20 -0.35
CA ILE A 61 -12.64 1.80 0.83
C ILE A 61 -13.46 0.74 1.57
N ASN A 62 -12.97 0.33 2.74
CA ASN A 62 -13.71 -0.47 3.68
C ASN A 62 -14.39 0.44 4.73
N LYS A 63 -15.64 0.13 5.10
CA LYS A 63 -16.41 0.92 6.09
C LYS A 63 -15.73 1.03 7.45
N GLY A 64 -14.91 0.04 7.82
CA GLY A 64 -14.16 0.01 9.08
C GLY A 64 -12.88 0.85 9.07
N ASN A 65 -12.36 1.25 7.91
CA ASN A 65 -11.08 1.93 7.82
C ASN A 65 -11.23 3.47 7.74
N ILE A 66 -10.20 4.18 8.18
CA ILE A 66 -10.05 5.60 7.91
C ILE A 66 -9.67 5.75 6.43
N PRO A 67 -10.43 6.50 5.63
CA PRO A 67 -10.12 6.64 4.20
C PRO A 67 -8.74 7.28 3.98
N ALA A 68 -7.91 6.69 3.12
CA ALA A 68 -6.57 7.20 2.81
C ALA A 68 -6.58 8.65 2.34
N GLN A 69 -7.60 9.06 1.60
CA GLN A 69 -7.77 10.45 1.15
C GLN A 69 -8.03 11.43 2.30
N SER A 70 -8.71 11.01 3.37
CA SER A 70 -8.92 11.85 4.57
C SER A 70 -7.60 12.04 5.30
N VAL A 71 -6.79 10.99 5.40
CA VAL A 71 -5.44 11.06 5.99
C VAL A 71 -4.55 11.98 5.15
N ALA A 72 -4.51 11.77 3.85
CA ALA A 72 -3.67 12.55 2.95
C ALA A 72 -4.04 14.06 2.95
N SER A 73 -5.33 14.39 3.13
CA SER A 73 -5.78 15.79 3.25
C SER A 73 -5.33 16.47 4.55
N ALA A 74 -4.94 15.70 5.55
CA ALA A 74 -4.44 16.21 6.83
C ALA A 74 -2.90 16.29 6.90
N CYS A 75 -2.22 15.89 5.84
CA CYS A 75 -0.77 15.85 5.72
C CYS A 75 -0.26 16.87 4.70
N ASP A 76 1.02 17.24 4.78
CA ASP A 76 1.66 18.16 3.82
C ASP A 76 1.81 17.56 2.43
N GLY A 77 1.83 16.22 2.33
CA GLY A 77 1.93 15.51 1.07
C GLY A 77 1.67 14.02 1.20
N ALA A 78 1.42 13.38 0.07
CA ALA A 78 1.17 11.95 -0.03
C ALA A 78 2.18 11.27 -0.94
N LEU A 79 2.63 10.09 -0.55
CA LEU A 79 3.44 9.20 -1.35
C LEU A 79 2.57 8.02 -1.80
N LEU A 80 2.41 7.83 -3.10
CA LEU A 80 1.62 6.73 -3.64
C LEU A 80 2.49 5.47 -3.77
N VAL A 81 2.11 4.42 -3.05
CA VAL A 81 2.77 3.11 -3.16
C VAL A 81 1.98 2.23 -4.12
N VAL A 82 2.66 1.70 -5.13
CA VAL A 82 2.08 0.91 -6.22
C VAL A 82 2.65 -0.49 -6.19
N ALA A 83 1.80 -1.50 -6.17
CA ALA A 83 2.22 -2.89 -6.26
C ALA A 83 2.51 -3.26 -7.72
N TYR A 84 3.78 -3.65 -8.00
CA TYR A 84 4.18 -4.10 -9.32
C TYR A 84 3.43 -5.37 -9.73
N GLY A 85 2.96 -5.41 -10.98
CA GLY A 85 2.22 -6.55 -11.52
C GLY A 85 0.76 -6.67 -11.08
N GLU A 86 0.34 -5.98 -10.02
CA GLU A 86 -1.04 -5.99 -9.49
C GLU A 86 -1.82 -4.72 -9.86
N THR A 87 -1.16 -3.57 -9.76
CA THR A 87 -1.81 -2.28 -10.02
C THR A 87 -1.86 -1.99 -11.51
N SER A 88 -3.05 -1.88 -12.08
CA SER A 88 -3.25 -1.53 -13.48
C SER A 88 -3.09 -0.02 -13.73
N ILE A 89 -2.80 0.37 -14.97
CA ILE A 89 -2.77 1.78 -15.41
C ILE A 89 -4.11 2.46 -15.13
N HIS A 90 -5.22 1.74 -15.24
CA HIS A 90 -6.55 2.28 -14.92
C HIS A 90 -6.66 2.63 -13.44
N HIS A 91 -6.18 1.77 -12.53
CA HIS A 91 -6.15 2.05 -11.10
C HIS A 91 -5.26 3.26 -10.77
N LEU A 92 -4.12 3.40 -11.44
CA LEU A 92 -3.25 4.57 -11.27
C LEU A 92 -3.94 5.87 -11.70
N ALA A 93 -4.60 5.86 -12.86
CA ALA A 93 -5.34 7.02 -13.35
C ALA A 93 -6.49 7.40 -12.40
N GLN A 94 -7.20 6.42 -11.86
CA GLN A 94 -8.27 6.62 -10.89
C GLN A 94 -7.73 7.18 -9.57
N ALA A 95 -6.62 6.63 -9.05
CA ALA A 95 -5.96 7.11 -7.85
C ALA A 95 -5.50 8.57 -8.00
N LYS A 96 -4.84 8.90 -9.12
CA LYS A 96 -4.41 10.26 -9.45
C LYS A 96 -5.60 11.23 -9.46
N LYS A 97 -6.67 10.91 -10.20
CA LYS A 97 -7.87 11.73 -10.27
C LYS A 97 -8.50 11.99 -8.90
N LEU A 98 -8.49 10.98 -8.03
CA LEU A 98 -9.07 11.07 -6.69
C LEU A 98 -8.24 11.99 -5.78
N LEU A 99 -6.90 11.93 -5.87
CA LEU A 99 -5.99 12.80 -5.12
C LEU A 99 -6.09 14.26 -5.62
N GLU A 100 -6.12 14.47 -6.93
CA GLU A 100 -6.28 15.79 -7.56
C GLU A 100 -7.61 16.45 -7.19
N ALA A 101 -8.71 15.69 -7.19
CA ALA A 101 -10.04 16.19 -6.81
C ALA A 101 -10.11 16.69 -5.35
N LYS A 102 -9.20 16.25 -4.50
CA LYS A 102 -9.06 16.67 -3.10
C LYS A 102 -7.92 17.68 -2.89
N SER A 103 -7.29 18.15 -3.97
CA SER A 103 -6.14 19.05 -3.91
C SER A 103 -4.99 18.52 -3.04
N ILE A 104 -4.82 17.19 -2.99
CA ILE A 104 -3.77 16.55 -2.20
C ILE A 104 -2.46 16.69 -2.96
N SER A 105 -1.44 17.23 -2.29
CA SER A 105 -0.08 17.32 -2.83
C SER A 105 0.55 15.93 -2.95
N MET A 106 0.78 15.45 -4.16
CA MET A 106 1.45 14.19 -4.40
C MET A 106 2.97 14.42 -4.52
N MET A 107 3.73 13.89 -3.57
CA MET A 107 5.20 14.00 -3.51
C MET A 107 5.88 13.07 -4.51
N GLY A 108 5.23 11.96 -4.88
CA GLY A 108 5.79 10.98 -5.80
C GLY A 108 5.08 9.63 -5.74
N CYS A 109 5.65 8.67 -6.45
CA CYS A 109 5.18 7.30 -6.51
C CYS A 109 6.33 6.33 -6.25
N VAL A 110 6.11 5.33 -5.41
CA VAL A 110 7.06 4.24 -5.13
C VAL A 110 6.48 2.94 -5.66
N MET A 111 7.27 2.22 -6.43
CA MET A 111 6.91 0.90 -6.91
C MET A 111 7.38 -0.16 -5.90
N ASN A 112 6.42 -0.88 -5.31
CA ASN A 112 6.70 -2.00 -4.43
C ASN A 112 6.79 -3.29 -5.25
N MET A 113 7.97 -3.88 -5.31
CA MET A 113 8.27 -5.10 -6.06
C MET A 113 8.31 -6.36 -5.17
N LYS A 114 7.86 -6.28 -3.92
CA LYS A 114 7.93 -7.38 -2.94
C LYS A 114 7.26 -8.67 -3.42
N GLN A 115 6.24 -8.57 -4.25
CA GLN A 115 5.50 -9.71 -4.83
C GLN A 115 5.81 -9.86 -6.33
N HIS A 116 7.04 -9.56 -6.73
CA HIS A 116 7.44 -9.73 -8.13
C HIS A 116 7.27 -11.20 -8.52
N PRO A 117 6.37 -11.53 -9.46
CA PRO A 117 6.24 -12.90 -9.91
C PRO A 117 7.56 -13.34 -10.55
N SER A 118 8.02 -14.56 -10.25
CA SER A 118 9.17 -15.11 -10.96
C SER A 118 8.88 -15.16 -12.45
N PHE A 119 9.92 -15.19 -13.29
CA PHE A 119 9.75 -15.29 -14.73
C PHE A 119 8.94 -16.53 -15.12
N ALA A 120 9.08 -17.65 -14.39
CA ALA A 120 8.26 -18.83 -14.52
C ALA A 120 6.76 -18.54 -14.31
N GLN A 121 6.41 -17.79 -13.25
CA GLN A 121 5.02 -17.45 -12.95
C GLN A 121 4.39 -16.57 -14.04
N GLU A 122 5.15 -15.61 -14.60
CA GLU A 122 4.66 -14.77 -15.68
C GLU A 122 4.47 -15.58 -16.97
N LEU A 123 5.38 -16.48 -17.29
CA LEU A 123 5.23 -17.41 -18.44
C LEU A 123 4.00 -18.31 -18.28
N VAL A 124 3.77 -18.88 -17.09
CA VAL A 124 2.57 -19.69 -16.78
C VAL A 124 1.31 -18.86 -16.96
N ARG A 125 1.31 -17.60 -16.52
CA ARG A 125 0.19 -16.68 -16.69
C ARG A 125 -0.10 -16.41 -18.18
N GLN A 126 0.94 -16.26 -19.02
CA GLN A 126 0.79 -16.10 -20.46
C GLN A 126 0.25 -17.37 -21.13
N VAL A 127 0.81 -18.53 -20.78
CA VAL A 127 0.32 -19.84 -21.26
C VAL A 127 -1.16 -20.05 -20.93
N ASN A 128 -1.58 -19.69 -19.71
CA ASN A 128 -2.98 -19.82 -19.28
C ASN A 128 -3.95 -18.87 -20.02
N ARG A 129 -3.46 -17.76 -20.56
CA ARG A 129 -4.25 -16.85 -21.42
C ARG A 129 -4.49 -17.42 -22.82
N MET A 130 -3.67 -18.37 -23.29
CA MET A 130 -3.78 -18.99 -24.61
C MET A 130 -4.89 -20.04 -24.61
N LYS A 131 -6.15 -19.61 -24.72
CA LYS A 131 -7.34 -20.48 -24.66
C LYS A 131 -7.41 -21.53 -25.79
N PHE A 132 -6.65 -21.34 -26.86
CA PHE A 132 -6.58 -22.29 -28.00
C PHE A 132 -5.71 -23.52 -27.69
N ILE A 133 -4.92 -23.51 -26.62
CA ILE A 133 -4.11 -24.65 -26.18
C ILE A 133 -4.95 -25.55 -25.27
N PRO A 134 -5.02 -26.89 -25.53
CA PRO A 134 -5.72 -27.83 -24.65
C PRO A 134 -5.21 -27.74 -23.20
N GLN A 135 -6.12 -27.86 -22.23
CA GLN A 135 -5.80 -27.70 -20.82
C GLN A 135 -4.66 -28.58 -20.34
N LYS A 136 -4.66 -29.88 -20.76
CA LYS A 136 -3.59 -30.84 -20.42
C LYS A 136 -2.19 -30.38 -20.86
N VAL A 137 -2.10 -29.70 -22.01
CA VAL A 137 -0.83 -29.17 -22.51
C VAL A 137 -0.40 -27.94 -21.71
N ARG A 138 -1.34 -27.06 -21.36
CA ARG A 138 -1.07 -25.90 -20.49
C ARG A 138 -0.56 -26.33 -19.12
N ASP A 139 -1.22 -27.32 -18.51
CA ASP A 139 -0.84 -27.85 -17.19
C ASP A 139 0.56 -28.50 -17.23
N ASN A 140 0.87 -29.25 -18.29
CA ASN A 140 2.21 -29.81 -18.45
C ASN A 140 3.29 -28.76 -18.67
N LEU A 141 3.01 -27.72 -19.44
CA LEU A 141 3.92 -26.58 -19.62
C LEU A 141 4.12 -25.80 -18.30
N ALA A 142 3.05 -25.51 -17.59
CA ALA A 142 3.10 -24.86 -16.29
C ALA A 142 3.96 -25.64 -15.29
N ASN A 143 3.76 -26.94 -15.20
CA ASN A 143 4.55 -27.81 -14.33
C ASN A 143 6.05 -27.84 -14.69
N ARG A 144 6.38 -27.83 -16.00
CA ARG A 144 7.79 -27.72 -16.43
C ARG A 144 8.43 -26.38 -16.10
N LEU A 145 7.69 -25.28 -16.28
CA LEU A 145 8.16 -23.94 -15.96
C LEU A 145 8.40 -23.78 -14.46
N HIS A 146 7.50 -24.29 -13.61
CA HIS A 146 7.67 -24.26 -12.16
C HIS A 146 8.83 -25.11 -11.64
N ARG A 147 9.23 -26.15 -12.34
CA ARG A 147 10.37 -27.02 -11.99
C ARG A 147 11.73 -26.44 -12.41
N ASN A 148 11.74 -25.43 -13.25
CA ASN A 148 12.98 -24.84 -13.72
C ASN A 148 13.50 -23.82 -12.72
N GLU A 149 14.57 -24.17 -11.99
CA GLU A 149 15.16 -23.33 -10.96
C GLU A 149 15.62 -21.96 -11.49
N PHE A 150 16.19 -21.92 -12.70
CA PHE A 150 16.63 -20.68 -13.33
C PHE A 150 15.51 -19.68 -13.57
N LEU A 151 14.33 -20.15 -13.97
CA LEU A 151 13.16 -19.32 -14.22
C LEU A 151 12.45 -18.85 -12.93
N ASN A 152 12.77 -19.49 -11.80
CA ASN A 152 12.20 -19.17 -10.49
C ASN A 152 13.11 -18.26 -9.64
N LEU A 153 14.28 -17.88 -10.16
CA LEU A 153 15.12 -16.89 -9.49
C LEU A 153 14.37 -15.55 -9.39
N PRO A 154 14.41 -14.87 -8.24
CA PRO A 154 13.91 -13.51 -8.13
C PRO A 154 14.75 -12.60 -9.02
N MET A 155 14.09 -11.85 -9.89
CA MET A 155 14.73 -10.80 -10.67
C MET A 155 14.96 -9.54 -9.82
#